data_5310eba97431a8edd5c3a4413c0f1ce8
#
_entry.id   5310eba97431a8edd5c3a4413c0f1ce8
#
_cell.length_a   1.000
_cell.length_b   1.000
_cell.length_c   1.000
_cell.angle_alpha   90.00
_cell.angle_beta   90.00
_cell.angle_gamma   90.00
#
_symmetry.space_group_name_H-M   'P 1'
#
loop_
_entity.id
_entity.type
_entity.pdbx_description
1 polymer ?
#
loop_
_entity_poly.entity_id
_entity_poly.type
_entity_poly.pdbx_seq_one_letter_code
_entity_poly.pdbx_strand_id
1 'polypeptide(L)'
;MHRSSQTVRALLFDLDETLLDGSRLQESIVRACDMIAAGQPGLEAARLVEANNEVWLDYWPEVAEKWTLGALDGESLSLEAWRRTLRACGCHDESIVRLAARIHRNLGREAHRLFDDVRELFTSLKSARVPLALVTNGASDTQRDKLRVLGMEHWFDVVVISGEVGIAKPDASIFRLALNKLPAERENVWHVGDSLTTDVAGAKAAGLTAVWLNRSGLVRREGDPEPDLEIRSLSNLMAFISE
;
A
#
# COMPACT_ATOMS: atom_id res chain seq x y z
N MET A 1 5.48 -7.40 -36.29
CA MET A 1 4.79 -6.18 -35.89
C MET A 1 5.76 -5.36 -35.05
N HIS A 2 6.21 -4.20 -35.58
CA HIS A 2 7.11 -3.29 -34.85
C HIS A 2 6.35 -2.75 -33.64
N ARG A 3 6.73 -3.15 -32.42
CA ARG A 3 6.44 -2.34 -31.24
C ARG A 3 7.32 -1.08 -31.38
N SER A 4 6.72 0.04 -31.83
CA SER A 4 7.37 1.33 -31.65
C SER A 4 7.73 1.43 -30.17
N SER A 5 8.98 1.73 -29.87
CA SER A 5 9.47 1.95 -28.50
C SER A 5 8.66 3.11 -27.92
N GLN A 6 7.61 2.78 -27.18
CA GLN A 6 6.85 3.80 -26.45
C GLN A 6 7.71 4.24 -25.27
N THR A 7 8.38 5.36 -25.42
CA THR A 7 9.10 6.01 -24.33
C THR A 7 8.09 6.43 -23.27
N VAL A 8 8.30 5.99 -22.03
CA VAL A 8 7.47 6.37 -20.88
C VAL A 8 7.63 7.88 -20.62
N ARG A 9 6.52 8.60 -20.54
CA ARG A 9 6.50 10.05 -20.30
C ARG A 9 6.29 10.39 -18.83
N ALA A 10 5.58 9.57 -18.09
CA ALA A 10 5.39 9.67 -16.65
C ALA A 10 4.99 8.30 -16.07
N LEU A 11 5.28 8.10 -14.81
CA LEU A 11 4.94 6.89 -14.07
C LEU A 11 4.09 7.20 -12.84
N LEU A 12 3.00 6.48 -12.70
CA LEU A 12 2.22 6.42 -11.49
C LEU A 12 2.51 5.08 -10.80
N PHE A 13 2.75 5.10 -9.50
CA PHE A 13 2.97 3.89 -8.71
C PHE A 13 1.90 3.72 -7.64
N ASP A 14 1.54 2.49 -7.37
CA ASP A 14 0.95 2.11 -6.10
C ASP A 14 2.04 2.01 -5.02
N LEU A 15 1.65 1.92 -3.74
CA LEU A 15 2.59 1.84 -2.61
C LEU A 15 2.72 0.42 -2.06
N ASP A 16 1.62 -0.12 -1.52
CA ASP A 16 1.63 -1.38 -0.79
C ASP A 16 1.84 -2.57 -1.73
N GLU A 17 2.72 -3.50 -1.38
CA GLU A 17 3.12 -4.66 -2.20
C GLU A 17 3.69 -4.31 -3.60
N THR A 18 3.75 -3.03 -3.93
CA THR A 18 4.38 -2.49 -5.15
C THR A 18 5.77 -1.93 -4.85
N LEU A 19 5.86 -0.92 -4.01
CA LEU A 19 7.10 -0.29 -3.56
C LEU A 19 7.47 -0.73 -2.15
N LEU A 20 6.47 -0.87 -1.27
CA LEU A 20 6.62 -1.32 0.11
C LEU A 20 6.40 -2.83 0.19
N ASP A 21 7.39 -3.52 0.75
CA ASP A 21 7.35 -4.95 1.08
C ASP A 21 6.68 -5.16 2.45
N GLY A 22 5.44 -5.66 2.44
CA GLY A 22 4.65 -5.97 3.63
C GLY A 22 4.97 -7.31 4.30
N SER A 23 5.92 -8.09 3.78
CA SER A 23 6.18 -9.47 4.24
C SER A 23 6.52 -9.61 5.74
N ARG A 24 7.01 -8.53 6.38
CA ARG A 24 7.35 -8.52 7.81
C ARG A 24 6.25 -8.00 8.73
N LEU A 25 5.12 -7.55 8.19
CA LEU A 25 4.05 -6.96 9.01
C LEU A 25 3.44 -8.00 9.96
N GLN A 26 3.28 -9.25 9.51
CA GLN A 26 2.78 -10.33 10.38
C GLN A 26 3.72 -10.60 11.56
N GLU A 27 5.03 -10.54 11.36
CA GLU A 27 6.01 -10.67 12.43
C GLU A 27 5.87 -9.56 13.48
N SER A 28 5.55 -8.32 13.05
CA SER A 28 5.33 -7.20 13.95
C SER A 28 4.14 -7.40 14.90
N ILE A 29 3.09 -8.08 14.43
CA ILE A 29 1.92 -8.45 15.26
C ILE A 29 2.32 -9.47 16.32
N VAL A 30 3.04 -10.52 15.93
CA VAL A 30 3.52 -11.56 16.87
C VAL A 30 4.40 -10.91 17.97
N ARG A 31 5.38 -10.11 17.59
CA ARG A 31 6.23 -9.39 18.54
C ARG A 31 5.45 -8.45 19.45
N ALA A 32 4.42 -7.77 18.93
CA ALA A 32 3.55 -6.93 19.74
C ALA A 32 2.82 -7.75 20.80
N CYS A 33 2.26 -8.91 20.43
CA CYS A 33 1.59 -9.81 21.35
C CYS A 33 2.53 -10.34 22.46
N ASP A 34 3.77 -10.72 22.09
CA ASP A 34 4.81 -11.13 23.04
C ASP A 34 5.11 -10.03 24.06
N MET A 35 5.32 -8.80 23.60
CA MET A 35 5.62 -7.65 24.47
C MET A 35 4.45 -7.31 25.40
N ILE A 36 3.22 -7.40 24.90
CA ILE A 36 2.00 -7.13 25.70
C ILE A 36 1.85 -8.19 26.77
N ALA A 37 1.95 -9.49 26.40
CA ALA A 37 1.84 -10.61 27.36
C ALA A 37 2.92 -10.57 28.44
N ALA A 38 4.18 -10.25 28.07
CA ALA A 38 5.27 -10.13 29.03
C ALA A 38 5.04 -9.03 30.10
N GLY A 39 4.32 -7.97 29.76
CA GLY A 39 4.00 -6.87 30.65
C GLY A 39 2.67 -7.01 31.41
N GLN A 40 1.86 -8.02 31.11
CA GLN A 40 0.50 -8.15 31.64
C GLN A 40 0.21 -9.58 32.14
N PRO A 41 0.29 -9.82 33.46
CA PRO A 41 -0.06 -11.11 34.04
C PRO A 41 -1.49 -11.53 33.66
N GLY A 42 -1.64 -12.76 33.18
CA GLY A 42 -2.92 -13.32 32.74
C GLY A 42 -3.23 -13.18 31.25
N LEU A 43 -2.38 -12.51 30.47
CA LEU A 43 -2.44 -12.54 29.01
C LEU A 43 -1.39 -13.51 28.45
N GLU A 44 -1.78 -14.31 27.48
CA GLU A 44 -0.91 -15.25 26.77
C GLU A 44 -0.68 -14.77 25.32
N ALA A 45 0.57 -14.69 24.89
CA ALA A 45 0.93 -14.17 23.56
C ALA A 45 0.26 -14.95 22.41
N ALA A 46 0.26 -16.28 22.49
CA ALA A 46 -0.37 -17.12 21.46
C ALA A 46 -1.87 -16.85 21.34
N ARG A 47 -2.57 -16.68 22.49
CA ARG A 47 -4.01 -16.36 22.50
C ARG A 47 -4.28 -14.96 21.95
N LEU A 48 -3.40 -13.98 22.22
CA LEU A 48 -3.49 -12.64 21.64
C LEU A 48 -3.34 -12.66 20.12
N VAL A 49 -2.39 -13.44 19.58
CA VAL A 49 -2.19 -13.59 18.13
C VAL A 49 -3.43 -14.20 17.48
N GLU A 50 -3.95 -15.28 18.05
CA GLU A 50 -5.16 -15.94 17.56
C GLU A 50 -6.35 -14.99 17.57
N ALA A 51 -6.63 -14.34 18.70
CA ALA A 51 -7.71 -13.37 18.84
C ALA A 51 -7.56 -12.17 17.89
N ASN A 52 -6.34 -11.69 17.66
CA ASN A 52 -6.09 -10.61 16.72
C ASN A 52 -6.42 -11.03 15.28
N ASN A 53 -6.03 -12.24 14.88
CA ASN A 53 -6.37 -12.77 13.55
C ASN A 53 -7.89 -12.93 13.37
N GLU A 54 -8.59 -13.47 14.38
CA GLU A 54 -10.05 -13.59 14.36
C GLU A 54 -10.73 -12.22 14.24
N VAL A 55 -10.27 -11.24 15.04
CA VAL A 55 -10.79 -9.87 15.00
C VAL A 55 -10.61 -9.23 13.62
N TRP A 56 -9.46 -9.40 12.98
CA TRP A 56 -9.24 -8.83 11.65
C TRP A 56 -10.09 -9.49 10.57
N LEU A 57 -10.36 -10.79 10.66
CA LEU A 57 -11.25 -11.50 9.73
C LEU A 57 -12.69 -10.93 9.78
N ASP A 58 -13.18 -10.60 10.98
CA ASP A 58 -14.54 -10.10 11.16
C ASP A 58 -14.64 -8.57 11.00
N TYR A 59 -13.66 -7.83 11.51
CA TYR A 59 -13.72 -6.37 11.60
C TYR A 59 -13.33 -5.66 10.30
N TRP A 60 -12.35 -6.20 9.56
CA TRP A 60 -11.90 -5.56 8.33
C TRP A 60 -13.01 -5.36 7.29
N PRO A 61 -13.87 -6.35 6.98
CA PRO A 61 -14.98 -6.16 6.05
C PRO A 61 -15.97 -5.05 6.45
N GLU A 62 -16.13 -4.80 7.76
CA GLU A 62 -17.03 -3.75 8.28
C GLU A 62 -16.49 -2.33 8.03
N VAL A 63 -15.16 -2.17 7.95
CA VAL A 63 -14.51 -0.85 8.03
C VAL A 63 -13.62 -0.51 6.86
N ALA A 64 -13.30 -1.49 5.98
CA ALA A 64 -12.36 -1.32 4.88
C ALA A 64 -12.70 -0.12 3.99
N GLU A 65 -13.97 0.05 3.62
CA GLU A 65 -14.41 1.19 2.80
C GLU A 65 -14.22 2.52 3.54
N LYS A 66 -14.60 2.58 4.83
CA LYS A 66 -14.46 3.80 5.64
C LYS A 66 -13.00 4.20 5.79
N TRP A 67 -12.11 3.23 6.02
CA TRP A 67 -10.69 3.45 6.12
C TRP A 67 -10.10 3.87 4.77
N THR A 68 -10.49 3.21 3.69
CA THR A 68 -10.01 3.51 2.34
C THR A 68 -10.43 4.91 1.89
N LEU A 69 -11.64 5.35 2.22
CA LEU A 69 -12.18 6.66 1.82
C LEU A 69 -11.94 7.78 2.86
N GLY A 70 -11.22 7.50 3.95
CA GLY A 70 -10.81 8.48 4.94
C GLY A 70 -11.85 8.84 5.99
N ALA A 71 -12.98 8.12 6.05
CA ALA A 71 -13.98 8.26 7.10
C ALA A 71 -13.55 7.62 8.43
N LEU A 72 -12.51 6.77 8.40
CA LEU A 72 -11.87 6.15 9.56
C LEU A 72 -10.34 6.27 9.40
N ASP A 73 -9.68 6.89 10.37
CA ASP A 73 -8.23 6.98 10.41
C ASP A 73 -7.58 5.68 10.93
N GLY A 74 -6.28 5.50 10.64
CA GLY A 74 -5.54 4.31 11.03
C GLY A 74 -5.35 4.17 12.53
N GLU A 75 -5.28 5.29 13.28
CA GLU A 75 -5.17 5.25 14.74
C GLU A 75 -6.44 4.70 15.38
N SER A 76 -7.61 5.22 15.01
CA SER A 76 -8.92 4.76 15.48
C SER A 76 -9.18 3.31 15.09
N LEU A 77 -8.83 2.92 13.86
CA LEU A 77 -8.89 1.54 13.38
C LEU A 77 -8.05 0.61 14.28
N SER A 78 -6.79 0.96 14.53
CA SER A 78 -5.87 0.17 15.34
C SER A 78 -6.34 0.05 16.79
N LEU A 79 -6.81 1.14 17.39
CA LEU A 79 -7.33 1.14 18.77
C LEU A 79 -8.53 0.20 18.90
N GLU A 80 -9.47 0.24 17.97
CA GLU A 80 -10.65 -0.63 18.02
C GLU A 80 -10.30 -2.10 17.79
N ALA A 81 -9.39 -2.40 16.85
CA ALA A 81 -8.91 -3.76 16.64
C ALA A 81 -8.25 -4.32 17.91
N TRP A 82 -7.39 -3.56 18.56
CA TRP A 82 -6.76 -3.99 19.82
C TRP A 82 -7.76 -4.08 20.99
N ARG A 83 -8.76 -3.21 21.04
CA ARG A 83 -9.85 -3.30 22.03
C ARG A 83 -10.62 -4.60 21.89
N ARG A 84 -11.01 -4.98 20.68
CA ARG A 84 -11.67 -6.26 20.40
C ARG A 84 -10.78 -7.44 20.73
N THR A 85 -9.51 -7.42 20.33
CA THR A 85 -8.52 -8.46 20.62
C THR A 85 -8.35 -8.70 22.12
N LEU A 86 -8.12 -7.64 22.88
CA LEU A 86 -7.92 -7.74 24.32
C LEU A 86 -9.19 -8.19 25.07
N ARG A 87 -10.37 -7.73 24.63
CA ARG A 87 -11.65 -8.20 25.17
C ARG A 87 -11.87 -9.69 24.94
N ALA A 88 -11.51 -10.22 23.77
CA ALA A 88 -11.55 -11.65 23.48
C ALA A 88 -10.61 -12.48 24.38
N CYS A 89 -9.59 -11.84 24.96
CA CYS A 89 -8.67 -12.41 25.94
C CYS A 89 -9.02 -12.06 27.39
N GLY A 90 -10.23 -11.52 27.67
CA GLY A 90 -10.70 -11.17 29.01
C GLY A 90 -10.12 -9.87 29.59
N CYS A 91 -9.39 -9.08 28.82
CA CYS A 91 -8.83 -7.80 29.25
C CYS A 91 -9.70 -6.63 28.76
N HIS A 92 -10.16 -5.77 29.71
CA HIS A 92 -11.03 -4.61 29.43
C HIS A 92 -10.37 -3.26 29.77
N ASP A 93 -9.06 -3.26 30.04
CA ASP A 93 -8.33 -2.07 30.43
C ASP A 93 -7.94 -1.22 29.23
N GLU A 94 -8.53 -0.03 29.13
CA GLU A 94 -8.26 0.92 28.04
C GLU A 94 -6.82 1.44 28.02
N SER A 95 -6.09 1.38 29.15
CA SER A 95 -4.67 1.74 29.18
C SER A 95 -3.83 0.71 28.46
N ILE A 96 -4.18 -0.58 28.57
CA ILE A 96 -3.53 -1.69 27.85
C ILE A 96 -3.89 -1.64 26.37
N VAL A 97 -5.12 -1.28 26.01
CA VAL A 97 -5.52 -1.08 24.59
C VAL A 97 -4.62 -0.01 23.95
N ARG A 98 -4.46 1.15 24.57
CA ARG A 98 -3.60 2.22 24.04
C ARG A 98 -2.13 1.80 23.98
N LEU A 99 -1.66 1.06 24.97
CA LEU A 99 -0.31 0.52 24.99
C LEU A 99 -0.08 -0.45 23.83
N ALA A 100 -1.01 -1.40 23.61
CA ALA A 100 -0.95 -2.39 22.55
C ALA A 100 -0.94 -1.75 21.14
N ALA A 101 -1.86 -0.81 20.88
CA ALA A 101 -1.90 -0.07 19.63
C ALA A 101 -0.60 0.72 19.38
N ARG A 102 0.00 1.32 20.41
CA ARG A 102 1.28 2.04 20.31
C ARG A 102 2.44 1.09 20.02
N ILE A 103 2.54 -0.03 20.73
CA ILE A 103 3.58 -1.05 20.52
C ILE A 103 3.50 -1.55 19.09
N HIS A 104 2.32 -1.98 18.64
CA HIS A 104 2.12 -2.52 17.29
C HIS A 104 2.46 -1.48 16.21
N ARG A 105 2.04 -0.22 16.36
CA ARG A 105 2.38 0.86 15.45
C ARG A 105 3.90 1.05 15.32
N ASN A 106 4.62 1.04 16.43
CA ASN A 106 6.08 1.22 16.41
C ASN A 106 6.76 0.05 15.72
N LEU A 107 6.37 -1.19 16.05
CA LEU A 107 6.90 -2.39 15.39
C LEU A 107 6.54 -2.47 13.90
N GLY A 108 5.34 -2.02 13.53
CA GLY A 108 4.94 -1.90 12.12
C GLY A 108 5.83 -0.91 11.36
N ARG A 109 6.16 0.25 11.96
CA ARG A 109 7.11 1.21 11.37
C ARG A 109 8.50 0.61 11.16
N GLU A 110 9.00 -0.17 12.15
CA GLU A 110 10.28 -0.88 12.03
C GLU A 110 10.24 -1.97 10.94
N ALA A 111 9.09 -2.57 10.71
CA ALA A 111 8.90 -3.61 9.70
C ALA A 111 8.81 -3.08 8.27
N HIS A 112 8.45 -1.78 8.08
CA HIS A 112 8.33 -1.20 6.75
C HIS A 112 9.68 -1.15 6.05
N ARG A 113 9.74 -1.70 4.86
CA ARG A 113 10.91 -1.66 3.98
C ARG A 113 10.49 -1.57 2.52
N LEU A 114 11.36 -1.02 1.70
CA LEU A 114 11.20 -1.06 0.25
C LEU A 114 11.62 -2.43 -0.29
N PHE A 115 11.00 -2.86 -1.38
CA PHE A 115 11.59 -3.92 -2.19
C PHE A 115 12.98 -3.50 -2.71
N ASP A 116 13.87 -4.48 -2.89
CA ASP A 116 15.27 -4.22 -3.23
C ASP A 116 15.47 -3.48 -4.56
N ASP A 117 14.55 -3.68 -5.52
CA ASP A 117 14.58 -3.08 -6.86
C ASP A 117 14.06 -1.64 -6.94
N VAL A 118 13.50 -1.10 -5.85
CA VAL A 118 12.87 0.22 -5.82
C VAL A 118 13.92 1.34 -5.93
N ARG A 119 14.96 1.30 -5.11
CA ARG A 119 15.94 2.40 -5.01
C ARG A 119 16.70 2.62 -6.31
N GLU A 120 17.08 1.55 -6.99
CA GLU A 120 17.80 1.61 -8.27
C GLU A 120 16.90 2.22 -9.35
N LEU A 121 15.64 1.75 -9.46
CA LEU A 121 14.68 2.29 -10.41
C LEU A 121 14.48 3.80 -10.19
N PHE A 122 14.20 4.22 -8.95
CA PHE A 122 13.94 5.64 -8.66
C PHE A 122 15.16 6.52 -8.91
N THR A 123 16.37 6.02 -8.70
CA THR A 123 17.61 6.72 -9.07
C THR A 123 17.67 6.98 -10.57
N SER A 124 17.36 5.97 -11.37
CA SER A 124 17.34 6.07 -12.83
C SER A 124 16.24 6.98 -13.35
N LEU A 125 15.02 6.85 -12.79
CA LEU A 125 13.89 7.72 -13.15
C LEU A 125 14.17 9.20 -12.85
N LYS A 126 14.80 9.49 -11.71
CA LYS A 126 15.21 10.82 -11.33
C LYS A 126 16.28 11.39 -12.28
N SER A 127 17.26 10.55 -12.65
CA SER A 127 18.30 10.93 -13.61
C SER A 127 17.71 11.27 -14.99
N ALA A 128 16.75 10.48 -15.44
CA ALA A 128 16.00 10.68 -16.68
C ALA A 128 14.93 11.78 -16.59
N ARG A 129 14.73 12.39 -15.41
CA ARG A 129 13.72 13.42 -15.15
C ARG A 129 12.30 12.97 -15.50
N VAL A 130 11.96 11.72 -15.30
CA VAL A 130 10.61 11.21 -15.53
C VAL A 130 9.69 11.70 -14.42
N PRO A 131 8.58 12.39 -14.72
CA PRO A 131 7.59 12.81 -13.73
C PRO A 131 6.97 11.59 -13.02
N LEU A 132 6.84 11.67 -11.69
CA LEU A 132 6.40 10.56 -10.85
C LEU A 132 5.20 10.94 -9.99
N ALA A 133 4.18 10.07 -9.94
CA ALA A 133 3.12 10.19 -8.97
C ALA A 133 2.95 8.90 -8.16
N LEU A 134 2.45 9.06 -6.95
CA LEU A 134 1.93 7.98 -6.13
C LEU A 134 0.41 8.04 -6.12
N VAL A 135 -0.26 6.90 -6.34
CA VAL A 135 -1.72 6.75 -6.24
C VAL A 135 -2.00 5.52 -5.37
N THR A 136 -2.36 5.75 -4.12
CA THR A 136 -2.51 4.67 -3.14
C THR A 136 -3.84 4.71 -2.42
N ASN A 137 -4.41 3.53 -2.13
CA ASN A 137 -5.62 3.38 -1.33
C ASN A 137 -5.27 3.28 0.16
N GLY A 138 -6.02 3.98 1.01
CA GLY A 138 -5.93 3.91 2.46
C GLY A 138 -6.12 5.24 3.17
N ALA A 139 -6.22 5.17 4.50
CA ALA A 139 -6.33 6.36 5.34
C ALA A 139 -5.08 7.25 5.24
N SER A 140 -5.30 8.56 5.27
CA SER A 140 -4.23 9.56 5.08
C SER A 140 -3.09 9.41 6.08
N ASP A 141 -3.41 9.29 7.37
CA ASP A 141 -2.43 9.15 8.45
C ASP A 141 -1.53 7.93 8.26
N THR A 142 -2.12 6.80 7.85
CA THR A 142 -1.41 5.55 7.61
C THR A 142 -0.47 5.65 6.41
N GLN A 143 -0.96 6.11 5.27
CA GLN A 143 -0.16 6.18 4.04
C GLN A 143 0.94 7.26 4.15
N ARG A 144 0.64 8.41 4.77
CA ARG A 144 1.64 9.45 5.05
C ARG A 144 2.73 8.98 6.00
N ASP A 145 2.37 8.20 7.03
CA ASP A 145 3.35 7.62 7.96
C ASP A 145 4.30 6.64 7.26
N LYS A 146 3.80 5.77 6.39
CA LYS A 146 4.62 4.88 5.55
C LYS A 146 5.62 5.65 4.71
N LEU A 147 5.18 6.68 3.99
CA LEU A 147 6.05 7.52 3.15
C LEU A 147 7.16 8.18 3.97
N ARG A 148 6.81 8.70 5.16
CA ARG A 148 7.78 9.33 6.07
C ARG A 148 8.81 8.34 6.58
N VAL A 149 8.37 7.18 7.08
CA VAL A 149 9.26 6.12 7.61
C VAL A 149 10.20 5.60 6.53
N LEU A 150 9.73 5.46 5.29
CA LEU A 150 10.53 5.01 4.15
C LEU A 150 11.41 6.12 3.54
N GLY A 151 11.23 7.38 3.97
CA GLY A 151 11.96 8.53 3.42
C GLY A 151 11.59 8.86 1.97
N MET A 152 10.34 8.56 1.56
CA MET A 152 9.89 8.69 0.16
C MET A 152 9.07 9.96 -0.10
N GLU A 153 8.81 10.80 0.89
CA GLU A 153 7.92 11.96 0.74
C GLU A 153 8.31 12.89 -0.43
N HIS A 154 9.60 12.97 -0.74
CA HIS A 154 10.16 13.81 -1.79
C HIS A 154 10.49 13.08 -3.10
N TRP A 155 10.06 11.83 -3.25
CA TRP A 155 10.35 11.05 -4.46
C TRP A 155 9.35 11.31 -5.57
N PHE A 156 8.16 11.80 -5.23
CA PHE A 156 7.04 12.00 -6.15
C PHE A 156 6.74 13.48 -6.34
N ASP A 157 6.44 13.86 -7.57
CA ASP A 157 5.93 15.19 -7.90
C ASP A 157 4.48 15.36 -7.40
N VAL A 158 3.73 14.24 -7.39
CA VAL A 158 2.33 14.19 -6.96
C VAL A 158 2.08 12.98 -6.08
N VAL A 159 1.39 13.18 -4.97
CA VAL A 159 0.89 12.09 -4.10
C VAL A 159 -0.61 12.23 -3.98
N VAL A 160 -1.34 11.16 -4.33
CA VAL A 160 -2.79 11.05 -4.18
C VAL A 160 -3.11 9.84 -3.30
N ILE A 161 -3.72 10.11 -2.17
CA ILE A 161 -4.15 9.10 -1.20
C ILE A 161 -5.67 9.09 -1.19
N SER A 162 -6.28 7.93 -1.35
CA SER A 162 -7.76 7.81 -1.43
C SER A 162 -8.46 8.41 -0.22
N GLY A 163 -7.90 8.23 0.99
CA GLY A 163 -8.44 8.80 2.23
C GLY A 163 -8.36 10.32 2.32
N GLU A 164 -7.58 11.00 1.45
CA GLU A 164 -7.53 12.47 1.38
C GLU A 164 -8.54 13.03 0.40
N VAL A 165 -8.88 12.26 -0.64
CA VAL A 165 -9.71 12.73 -1.75
C VAL A 165 -11.11 12.11 -1.76
N GLY A 166 -11.36 11.10 -0.92
CA GLY A 166 -12.64 10.39 -0.85
C GLY A 166 -12.96 9.55 -2.08
N ILE A 167 -11.95 9.23 -2.90
CA ILE A 167 -12.07 8.44 -4.13
C ILE A 167 -10.95 7.40 -4.11
N ALA A 168 -11.27 6.13 -4.38
CA ALA A 168 -10.31 5.04 -4.32
C ALA A 168 -10.16 4.31 -5.66
N LYS A 169 -9.01 3.70 -5.93
CA LYS A 169 -8.85 2.72 -7.00
C LYS A 169 -9.85 1.58 -6.80
N PRO A 170 -10.53 1.07 -7.83
CA PRO A 170 -10.27 1.26 -9.26
C PRO A 170 -11.00 2.45 -9.93
N ASP A 171 -11.61 3.39 -9.19
CA ASP A 171 -12.24 4.55 -9.83
C ASP A 171 -11.22 5.34 -10.65
N ALA A 172 -11.49 5.51 -11.96
CA ALA A 172 -10.62 6.24 -12.87
C ALA A 172 -10.36 7.70 -12.42
N SER A 173 -11.24 8.27 -11.60
CA SER A 173 -11.14 9.66 -11.15
C SER A 173 -9.94 9.91 -10.26
N ILE A 174 -9.51 8.91 -9.46
CA ILE A 174 -8.30 9.06 -8.62
C ILE A 174 -7.03 9.21 -9.47
N PHE A 175 -6.94 8.46 -10.57
CA PHE A 175 -5.82 8.58 -11.52
C PHE A 175 -5.85 9.92 -12.24
N ARG A 176 -7.05 10.40 -12.63
CA ARG A 176 -7.22 11.72 -13.27
C ARG A 176 -6.78 12.86 -12.34
N LEU A 177 -6.99 12.73 -11.02
CA LEU A 177 -6.48 13.72 -10.05
C LEU A 177 -4.95 13.77 -10.05
N ALA A 178 -4.27 12.63 -10.15
CA ALA A 178 -2.82 12.59 -10.27
C ALA A 178 -2.36 13.20 -11.60
N LEU A 179 -2.96 12.80 -12.72
CA LEU A 179 -2.63 13.29 -14.06
C LEU A 179 -2.79 14.81 -14.22
N ASN A 180 -3.82 15.38 -13.61
CA ASN A 180 -4.06 16.84 -13.68
C ASN A 180 -3.02 17.67 -12.95
N LYS A 181 -2.26 17.06 -12.03
CA LYS A 181 -1.20 17.71 -11.26
C LYS A 181 0.20 17.39 -11.77
N LEU A 182 0.36 16.32 -12.56
CA LEU A 182 1.65 15.95 -13.14
C LEU A 182 2.03 16.91 -14.28
N PRO A 183 3.30 17.33 -14.35
CA PRO A 183 3.82 18.14 -15.45
C PRO A 183 4.12 17.26 -16.69
N ALA A 184 3.15 16.46 -17.13
CA ALA A 184 3.30 15.53 -18.24
C ALA A 184 2.06 15.51 -19.13
N GLU A 185 2.27 15.28 -20.43
CA GLU A 185 1.19 14.98 -21.36
C GLU A 185 0.61 13.61 -21.02
N ARG A 186 -0.71 13.43 -21.23
CA ARG A 186 -1.42 12.19 -20.86
C ARG A 186 -1.04 10.97 -21.69
N GLU A 187 -0.41 11.20 -22.83
CA GLU A 187 0.05 10.13 -23.70
C GLU A 187 1.29 9.45 -23.12
N ASN A 188 1.31 8.10 -23.18
CA ASN A 188 2.40 7.28 -22.64
C ASN A 188 2.64 7.42 -21.13
N VAL A 189 1.60 7.68 -20.35
CA VAL A 189 1.63 7.60 -18.90
C VAL A 189 1.27 6.18 -18.48
N TRP A 190 2.10 5.59 -17.64
CA TRP A 190 1.91 4.23 -17.16
C TRP A 190 1.57 4.23 -15.68
N HIS A 191 0.72 3.30 -15.26
CA HIS A 191 0.50 2.98 -13.86
C HIS A 191 1.04 1.59 -13.55
N VAL A 192 1.82 1.48 -12.48
CA VAL A 192 2.45 0.25 -12.02
C VAL A 192 1.88 -0.10 -10.65
N GLY A 193 1.28 -1.27 -10.53
CA GLY A 193 0.73 -1.78 -9.28
C GLY A 193 0.62 -3.30 -9.27
N ASP A 194 0.41 -3.89 -8.09
CA ASP A 194 0.36 -5.34 -7.89
C ASP A 194 -1.06 -5.93 -8.04
N SER A 195 -2.10 -5.10 -7.92
CA SER A 195 -3.49 -5.54 -7.91
C SER A 195 -4.15 -5.47 -9.28
N LEU A 196 -4.61 -6.61 -9.79
CA LEU A 196 -5.40 -6.65 -11.03
C LEU A 196 -6.70 -5.86 -10.92
N THR A 197 -7.38 -5.95 -9.78
CA THR A 197 -8.73 -5.38 -9.58
C THR A 197 -8.72 -3.89 -9.26
N THR A 198 -7.68 -3.37 -8.64
CA THR A 198 -7.61 -1.95 -8.28
C THR A 198 -6.66 -1.17 -9.20
N ASP A 199 -5.46 -1.68 -9.45
CA ASP A 199 -4.45 -0.96 -10.24
C ASP A 199 -4.66 -1.14 -11.73
N VAL A 200 -4.70 -2.39 -12.20
CA VAL A 200 -4.84 -2.66 -13.64
C VAL A 200 -6.21 -2.19 -14.14
N ALA A 201 -7.29 -2.59 -13.47
CA ALA A 201 -8.64 -2.17 -13.86
C ALA A 201 -8.79 -0.64 -13.86
N GLY A 202 -8.32 0.01 -12.79
CA GLY A 202 -8.43 1.47 -12.64
C GLY A 202 -7.58 2.23 -13.66
N ALA A 203 -6.34 1.81 -13.90
CA ALA A 203 -5.47 2.40 -14.92
C ALA A 203 -6.07 2.29 -16.32
N LYS A 204 -6.58 1.12 -16.68
CA LYS A 204 -7.30 0.89 -17.97
C LYS A 204 -8.52 1.81 -18.10
N ALA A 205 -9.34 1.93 -17.04
CA ALA A 205 -10.51 2.81 -17.04
C ALA A 205 -10.13 4.30 -17.13
N ALA A 206 -8.92 4.67 -16.69
CA ALA A 206 -8.37 6.02 -16.81
C ALA A 206 -7.70 6.28 -18.17
N GLY A 207 -7.53 5.27 -19.03
CA GLY A 207 -6.84 5.36 -20.31
C GLY A 207 -5.32 5.33 -20.21
N LEU A 208 -4.78 4.81 -19.11
CA LEU A 208 -3.34 4.66 -18.89
C LEU A 208 -2.84 3.29 -19.37
N THR A 209 -1.54 3.18 -19.65
CA THR A 209 -0.91 1.88 -19.80
C THR A 209 -0.84 1.19 -18.44
N ALA A 210 -1.51 0.05 -18.31
CA ALA A 210 -1.59 -0.70 -17.06
C ALA A 210 -0.47 -1.74 -16.98
N VAL A 211 0.44 -1.56 -16.04
CA VAL A 211 1.54 -2.48 -15.76
C VAL A 211 1.24 -3.28 -14.51
N TRP A 212 1.07 -4.57 -14.66
CA TRP A 212 0.89 -5.46 -13.51
C TRP A 212 2.24 -5.95 -12.97
N LEU A 213 2.55 -5.58 -11.74
CA LEU A 213 3.72 -6.05 -11.02
C LEU A 213 3.40 -7.36 -10.30
N ASN A 214 3.59 -8.46 -10.97
CA ASN A 214 3.28 -9.80 -10.49
C ASN A 214 4.51 -10.45 -9.83
N ARG A 215 4.95 -9.96 -8.67
CA ARG A 215 6.13 -10.46 -7.95
C ARG A 215 6.03 -11.93 -7.57
N SER A 216 4.83 -12.38 -7.15
CA SER A 216 4.59 -13.73 -6.66
C SER A 216 4.33 -14.77 -7.75
N GLY A 217 4.16 -14.34 -9.00
CA GLY A 217 3.90 -15.24 -10.10
C GLY A 217 2.50 -15.82 -10.15
N LEU A 218 1.52 -15.06 -9.69
CA LEU A 218 0.11 -15.45 -9.75
C LEU A 218 -0.32 -15.69 -11.20
N VAL A 219 -1.18 -16.67 -11.38
CA VAL A 219 -1.83 -16.94 -12.67
C VAL A 219 -3.16 -16.18 -12.70
N ARG A 220 -3.35 -15.35 -13.74
CA ARG A 220 -4.64 -14.68 -13.95
C ARG A 220 -5.76 -15.72 -14.17
N ARG A 221 -6.92 -15.43 -13.62
CA ARG A 221 -8.13 -16.23 -13.84
C ARG A 221 -8.94 -15.68 -15.02
N GLU A 222 -9.83 -16.49 -15.53
CA GLU A 222 -10.81 -16.01 -16.52
C GLU A 222 -11.67 -14.89 -15.91
N GLY A 223 -11.76 -13.77 -16.62
CA GLY A 223 -12.46 -12.55 -16.16
C GLY A 223 -11.60 -11.54 -15.40
N ASP A 224 -10.36 -11.88 -15.03
CA ASP A 224 -9.45 -10.89 -14.44
C ASP A 224 -9.09 -9.78 -15.45
N PRO A 225 -8.92 -8.53 -14.98
CA PRO A 225 -8.45 -7.44 -15.83
C PRO A 225 -7.16 -7.78 -16.56
N GLU A 226 -7.09 -7.44 -17.85
CA GLU A 226 -5.92 -7.72 -18.69
C GLU A 226 -4.94 -6.53 -18.65
N PRO A 227 -3.70 -6.72 -18.11
CA PRO A 227 -2.69 -5.68 -18.14
C PRO A 227 -2.11 -5.49 -19.56
N ASP A 228 -1.61 -4.29 -19.85
CA ASP A 228 -0.88 -4.03 -21.09
C ASP A 228 0.54 -4.62 -21.03
N LEU A 229 1.09 -4.72 -19.82
CA LEU A 229 2.38 -5.33 -19.53
C LEU A 229 2.35 -6.05 -18.18
N GLU A 230 2.89 -7.25 -18.12
CA GLU A 230 3.19 -7.97 -16.87
C GLU A 230 4.70 -7.97 -16.63
N ILE A 231 5.11 -7.62 -15.42
CA ILE A 231 6.51 -7.65 -14.97
C ILE A 231 6.61 -8.39 -13.63
N ARG A 232 7.79 -8.95 -13.35
CA ARG A 232 8.08 -9.67 -12.09
C ARG A 232 8.92 -8.84 -11.11
N SER A 233 9.56 -7.80 -11.61
CA SER A 233 10.41 -6.87 -10.87
C SER A 233 10.31 -5.49 -11.49
N LEU A 234 10.43 -4.47 -10.66
CA LEU A 234 10.51 -3.08 -11.14
C LEU A 234 11.74 -2.82 -12.00
N SER A 235 12.81 -3.62 -11.85
CA SER A 235 13.98 -3.55 -12.74
C SER A 235 13.63 -3.79 -14.21
N ASN A 236 12.53 -4.50 -14.50
CA ASN A 236 12.07 -4.69 -15.88
C ASN A 236 11.63 -3.38 -16.57
N LEU A 237 11.28 -2.35 -15.78
CA LEU A 237 10.91 -1.03 -16.32
C LEU A 237 12.10 -0.28 -16.90
N MET A 238 13.32 -0.60 -16.49
CA MET A 238 14.54 0.06 -16.95
C MET A 238 14.69 0.04 -18.49
N ALA A 239 14.18 -1.00 -19.13
CA ALA A 239 14.20 -1.12 -20.59
C ALA A 239 13.32 -0.08 -21.33
N PHE A 240 12.44 0.63 -20.63
CA PHE A 240 11.48 1.60 -21.19
C PHE A 240 11.82 3.04 -20.78
N ILE A 241 12.86 3.25 -19.98
CA ILE A 241 13.35 4.56 -19.56
C ILE A 241 14.45 4.95 -20.56
N SER A 242 14.22 6.03 -21.33
CA SER A 242 15.26 6.57 -22.21
C SER A 242 16.28 7.37 -21.39
N GLU A 243 17.57 7.19 -21.73
CA GLU A 243 18.64 8.03 -21.21
C GLU A 243 18.52 9.48 -21.72
#